data_e87cc1c2cf69c09aba9b7b9201d10372
#
_entry.id   e87cc1c2cf69c09aba9b7b9201d10372
#
_cell.length_a   1.000
_cell.length_b   1.000
_cell.length_c   1.000
_cell.angle_alpha   90.00
_cell.angle_beta   90.00
_cell.angle_gamma   90.00
#
_symmetry.space_group_name_H-M   'P 1'
#
loop_
_entity.id
_entity.type
_entity.pdbx_description
1 polymer ?
#
loop_
_entity_poly.entity_id
_entity_poly.type
_entity_poly.pdbx_seq_one_letter_code
_entity_poly.pdbx_strand_id
1 'polypeptide(L)'
;VLRMHAEGRCDGIISWAGSVGTTTVTHAMRALPFGVPKVMLTDMASSDVSMWMGNKDISFLSPTAEQGINVVTSRIVRSACAGIVAMAQVEDAPQGERPLAAITTYGVTTPAVLRCASAMEAMGWDCAMFHAVGVGATMEDLVRSGMIAAVIDLTPGELTNNLFSSPYGTPRNWEGVRLTAASDMGIPQVIVPGGLDQCAHGAFDKLPQRFKDDFRIGV
;
A
#
# COMPACT_ATOMS: atom_id res chain seq x y z
N VAL A 1 13.95 -3.61 -15.81
CA VAL A 1 12.67 -4.32 -15.66
C VAL A 1 11.55 -3.64 -16.44
N LEU A 2 11.35 -2.30 -16.34
CA LEU A 2 10.27 -1.56 -17.03
C LEU A 2 10.25 -1.82 -18.55
N ARG A 3 11.41 -1.71 -19.21
CA ARG A 3 11.50 -2.01 -20.65
C ARG A 3 11.08 -3.44 -20.98
N MET A 4 11.54 -4.42 -20.20
CA MET A 4 11.19 -5.82 -20.41
C MET A 4 9.70 -6.08 -20.20
N HIS A 5 9.10 -5.44 -19.20
CA HIS A 5 7.66 -5.53 -18.97
C HIS A 5 6.87 -4.91 -20.13
N ALA A 6 7.24 -3.72 -20.58
CA ALA A 6 6.60 -3.05 -21.71
C ALA A 6 6.74 -3.83 -23.04
N GLU A 7 7.80 -4.63 -23.18
CA GLU A 7 8.02 -5.53 -24.33
C GLU A 7 7.30 -6.90 -24.18
N GLY A 8 6.52 -7.12 -23.08
CA GLY A 8 5.86 -8.41 -22.81
C GLY A 8 6.83 -9.55 -22.50
N ARG A 9 8.02 -9.25 -21.97
CA ARG A 9 9.09 -10.20 -21.61
C ARG A 9 9.28 -10.37 -20.11
N CYS A 10 8.41 -9.76 -19.30
CA CYS A 10 8.48 -9.80 -17.85
C CYS A 10 7.06 -9.73 -17.28
N ASP A 11 6.52 -10.86 -16.90
CA ASP A 11 5.19 -11.01 -16.31
C ASP A 11 5.24 -11.04 -14.77
N GLY A 12 6.43 -10.99 -14.18
CA GLY A 12 6.64 -10.97 -12.74
C GLY A 12 8.12 -10.93 -12.39
N ILE A 13 8.43 -10.58 -11.16
CA ILE A 13 9.81 -10.51 -10.65
C ILE A 13 9.94 -11.24 -9.32
N ILE A 14 10.90 -12.15 -9.22
CA ILE A 14 11.27 -12.84 -7.99
C ILE A 14 12.76 -12.65 -7.74
N SER A 15 13.14 -12.49 -6.49
CA SER A 15 14.54 -12.47 -6.08
C SER A 15 14.72 -13.08 -4.70
N TRP A 16 15.95 -13.58 -4.45
CA TRP A 16 16.41 -14.02 -3.15
C TRP A 16 17.72 -13.31 -2.80
N ALA A 17 17.71 -12.51 -1.73
CA ALA A 17 18.89 -11.73 -1.33
C ALA A 17 18.84 -11.33 0.14
N GLY A 18 20.01 -11.03 0.71
CA GLY A 18 20.16 -10.36 2.01
C GLY A 18 19.85 -8.84 1.90
N SER A 19 20.17 -8.06 2.92
CA SER A 19 19.76 -6.66 3.09
C SER A 19 20.09 -5.74 1.91
N VAL A 20 21.33 -5.77 1.39
CA VAL A 20 21.78 -4.93 0.27
C VAL A 20 21.05 -5.30 -1.02
N GLY A 21 20.96 -6.62 -1.30
CA GLY A 21 20.24 -7.10 -2.48
C GLY A 21 18.75 -6.81 -2.40
N THR A 22 18.13 -6.93 -1.22
CA THR A 22 16.72 -6.53 -0.99
C THR A 22 16.51 -5.07 -1.35
N THR A 23 17.38 -4.17 -0.90
CA THR A 23 17.29 -2.73 -1.22
C THR A 23 17.34 -2.50 -2.74
N THR A 24 18.29 -3.13 -3.43
CA THR A 24 18.46 -2.96 -4.86
C THR A 24 17.28 -3.51 -5.67
N VAL A 25 16.86 -4.73 -5.33
CA VAL A 25 15.81 -5.42 -6.10
C VAL A 25 14.44 -4.81 -5.84
N THR A 26 14.11 -4.47 -4.60
CA THR A 26 12.81 -3.84 -4.30
C THR A 26 12.68 -2.45 -4.92
N HIS A 27 13.79 -1.73 -5.14
CA HIS A 27 13.75 -0.51 -5.95
C HIS A 27 13.27 -0.80 -7.38
N ALA A 28 13.77 -1.86 -8.01
CA ALA A 28 13.29 -2.28 -9.34
C ALA A 28 11.84 -2.81 -9.30
N MET A 29 11.47 -3.53 -8.23
CA MET A 29 10.10 -4.02 -8.03
C MET A 29 9.08 -2.88 -7.89
N ARG A 30 9.43 -1.84 -7.13
CA ARG A 30 8.57 -0.65 -6.96
C ARG A 30 8.31 0.13 -8.24
N ALA A 31 9.19 0.03 -9.23
CA ALA A 31 9.01 0.68 -10.52
C ALA A 31 7.95 -0.01 -11.39
N LEU A 32 7.68 -1.30 -11.17
CA LEU A 32 6.66 -2.03 -11.93
C LEU A 32 5.23 -1.59 -11.55
N PRO A 33 4.28 -1.70 -12.50
CA PRO A 33 2.87 -1.41 -12.22
C PRO A 33 2.30 -2.26 -11.08
N PHE A 34 1.22 -1.79 -10.47
CA PHE A 34 0.40 -2.60 -9.57
C PHE A 34 -0.17 -3.81 -10.33
N GLY A 35 -0.34 -4.94 -9.63
CA GLY A 35 -0.81 -6.19 -10.21
C GLY A 35 0.28 -7.06 -10.84
N VAL A 36 1.38 -6.50 -11.32
CA VAL A 36 2.52 -7.31 -11.77
C VAL A 36 3.13 -8.04 -10.58
N PRO A 37 3.20 -9.39 -10.57
CA PRO A 37 3.69 -10.17 -9.44
C PRO A 37 5.11 -9.81 -9.02
N LYS A 38 5.30 -9.56 -7.72
CA LYS A 38 6.58 -9.17 -7.10
C LYS A 38 6.80 -10.00 -5.85
N VAL A 39 7.82 -10.87 -5.86
CA VAL A 39 8.14 -11.75 -4.73
C VAL A 39 9.59 -11.57 -4.31
N MET A 40 9.80 -11.14 -3.07
CA MET A 40 11.12 -10.95 -2.48
C MET A 40 11.36 -11.97 -1.37
N LEU A 41 12.28 -12.91 -1.59
CA LEU A 41 12.77 -13.78 -0.54
C LEU A 41 13.97 -13.09 0.14
N THR A 42 13.85 -12.87 1.44
CA THR A 42 14.88 -12.18 2.21
C THR A 42 14.79 -12.53 3.69
N ASP A 43 15.92 -12.62 4.35
CA ASP A 43 16.03 -12.73 5.81
C ASP A 43 15.42 -11.49 6.53
N MET A 44 15.43 -10.35 5.84
CA MET A 44 14.81 -9.12 6.33
C MET A 44 13.28 -9.23 6.49
N ALA A 45 12.64 -10.24 5.90
CA ALA A 45 11.19 -10.48 6.06
C ALA A 45 10.77 -10.83 7.50
N SER A 46 11.73 -11.07 8.41
CA SER A 46 11.49 -11.24 9.85
C SER A 46 11.37 -9.93 10.63
N SER A 47 11.56 -8.79 9.98
CA SER A 47 11.54 -7.45 10.59
C SER A 47 10.60 -6.51 9.85
N ASP A 48 10.66 -5.20 10.16
CA ASP A 48 9.89 -4.19 9.43
C ASP A 48 10.39 -4.03 7.99
N VAL A 49 9.58 -4.43 7.04
CA VAL A 49 9.86 -4.36 5.60
C VAL A 49 9.30 -3.12 4.92
N SER A 50 8.67 -2.21 5.67
CA SER A 50 7.98 -1.03 5.13
C SER A 50 8.88 -0.16 4.26
N MET A 51 10.16 -0.03 4.62
CA MET A 51 11.14 0.75 3.85
C MET A 51 11.43 0.16 2.46
N TRP A 52 11.31 -1.15 2.30
CA TRP A 52 11.52 -1.85 1.02
C TRP A 52 10.22 -1.99 0.23
N MET A 53 9.12 -2.23 0.91
CA MET A 53 7.79 -2.31 0.32
C MET A 53 7.36 -0.96 -0.23
N GLY A 54 7.56 0.12 0.54
CA GLY A 54 7.02 1.43 0.22
C GLY A 54 5.50 1.38 0.17
N ASN A 55 4.95 1.77 -0.96
CA ASN A 55 3.51 1.78 -1.23
C ASN A 55 3.10 0.78 -2.33
N LYS A 56 3.92 -0.25 -2.59
CA LYS A 56 3.71 -1.23 -3.66
C LYS A 56 3.33 -2.62 -3.13
N ASP A 57 2.73 -3.40 -3.98
CA ASP A 57 2.23 -4.75 -3.79
C ASP A 57 3.35 -5.81 -3.86
N ILE A 58 4.37 -5.70 -2.99
CA ILE A 58 5.48 -6.65 -2.93
C ILE A 58 5.20 -7.71 -1.87
N SER A 59 5.26 -8.98 -2.25
CA SER A 59 5.21 -10.11 -1.31
C SER A 59 6.59 -10.40 -0.75
N PHE A 60 6.75 -10.35 0.58
CA PHE A 60 7.98 -10.71 1.27
C PHE A 60 7.86 -12.11 1.88
N LEU A 61 8.86 -12.95 1.64
CA LEU A 61 8.95 -14.30 2.17
C LEU A 61 10.30 -14.51 2.85
N SER A 62 10.29 -15.08 4.05
CA SER A 62 11.54 -15.50 4.71
C SER A 62 12.03 -16.83 4.14
N PRO A 63 13.26 -16.90 3.63
CA PRO A 63 13.87 -18.17 3.18
C PRO A 63 14.33 -19.05 4.34
N THR A 64 14.24 -18.58 5.58
CA THR A 64 14.67 -19.24 6.82
C THR A 64 16.18 -19.36 6.96
N ALA A 65 16.92 -19.42 5.85
CA ALA A 65 18.38 -19.39 5.82
C ALA A 65 18.86 -18.51 4.66
N GLU A 66 19.97 -17.81 4.86
CA GLU A 66 20.44 -16.76 3.94
C GLU A 66 21.03 -17.32 2.65
N GLN A 67 21.68 -18.46 2.69
CA GLN A 67 22.46 -18.99 1.56
C GLN A 67 22.29 -20.48 1.34
N GLY A 68 22.45 -20.88 0.07
CA GLY A 68 22.56 -22.25 -0.38
C GLY A 68 21.20 -22.95 -0.57
N ILE A 69 21.17 -23.80 -1.58
CA ILE A 69 20.04 -24.71 -1.82
C ILE A 69 20.29 -26.00 -1.03
N ASN A 70 19.49 -26.21 0.00
CA ASN A 70 19.58 -27.34 0.91
C ASN A 70 18.18 -27.84 1.29
N VAL A 71 18.08 -28.81 2.19
CA VAL A 71 16.80 -29.39 2.60
C VAL A 71 15.82 -28.35 3.18
N VAL A 72 16.34 -27.31 3.84
CA VAL A 72 15.51 -26.24 4.44
C VAL A 72 15.03 -25.26 3.36
N THR A 73 15.99 -24.67 2.62
CA THR A 73 15.70 -23.57 1.69
C THR A 73 15.02 -24.05 0.40
N SER A 74 15.33 -25.28 -0.07
CA SER A 74 14.83 -25.73 -1.38
C SER A 74 13.30 -25.80 -1.45
N ARG A 75 12.63 -26.20 -0.38
CA ARG A 75 11.16 -26.25 -0.35
C ARG A 75 10.54 -24.85 -0.40
N ILE A 76 11.11 -23.92 0.36
CA ILE A 76 10.62 -22.53 0.43
C ILE A 76 10.81 -21.82 -0.93
N VAL A 77 12.03 -21.94 -1.50
CA VAL A 77 12.34 -21.33 -2.79
C VAL A 77 11.49 -21.93 -3.91
N ARG A 78 11.30 -23.24 -3.95
CA ARG A 78 10.42 -23.88 -4.94
C ARG A 78 8.97 -23.44 -4.80
N SER A 79 8.48 -23.31 -3.56
CA SER A 79 7.12 -22.82 -3.31
C SER A 79 6.95 -21.37 -3.77
N ALA A 80 7.93 -20.51 -3.51
CA ALA A 80 7.93 -19.12 -3.96
C ALA A 80 7.95 -19.01 -5.49
N CYS A 81 8.78 -19.84 -6.15
CA CYS A 81 8.82 -19.88 -7.61
C CYS A 81 7.50 -20.40 -8.22
N ALA A 82 6.92 -21.44 -7.65
CA ALA A 82 5.61 -21.94 -8.08
C ALA A 82 4.52 -20.89 -7.87
N GLY A 83 4.58 -20.18 -6.70
CA GLY A 83 3.65 -19.11 -6.38
C GLY A 83 3.68 -17.97 -7.39
N ILE A 84 4.87 -17.45 -7.74
CA ILE A 84 4.95 -16.33 -8.68
C ILE A 84 4.52 -16.73 -10.09
N VAL A 85 4.80 -17.97 -10.51
CA VAL A 85 4.30 -18.48 -11.80
C VAL A 85 2.77 -18.54 -11.82
N ALA A 86 2.16 -19.04 -10.74
CA ALA A 86 0.71 -19.04 -10.61
C ALA A 86 0.12 -17.62 -10.58
N MET A 87 0.76 -16.69 -9.87
CA MET A 87 0.36 -15.27 -9.84
C MET A 87 0.40 -14.64 -11.23
N ALA A 88 1.44 -14.94 -12.02
CA ALA A 88 1.59 -14.41 -13.38
C ALA A 88 0.60 -15.02 -14.39
N GLN A 89 -0.04 -16.12 -14.05
CA GLN A 89 -1.07 -16.78 -14.87
C GLN A 89 -2.49 -16.34 -14.52
N VAL A 90 -2.65 -15.51 -13.50
CA VAL A 90 -3.96 -14.92 -13.17
C VAL A 90 -4.33 -13.95 -14.30
N GLU A 91 -5.40 -14.25 -15.00
CA GLU A 91 -5.96 -13.32 -15.98
C GLU A 91 -6.47 -12.08 -15.25
N ASP A 92 -6.22 -10.92 -15.84
CA ASP A 92 -6.81 -9.68 -15.34
C ASP A 92 -8.33 -9.84 -15.29
N ALA A 93 -8.92 -9.51 -14.15
CA ALA A 93 -10.37 -9.41 -14.08
C ALA A 93 -10.81 -8.40 -15.16
N PRO A 94 -11.87 -8.70 -15.93
CA PRO A 94 -12.38 -7.73 -16.88
C PRO A 94 -12.56 -6.40 -16.15
N GLN A 95 -11.92 -5.36 -16.67
CA GLN A 95 -12.10 -4.01 -16.10
C GLN A 95 -13.60 -3.76 -16.08
N GLY A 96 -14.14 -3.50 -14.90
CA GLY A 96 -15.55 -3.23 -14.74
C GLY A 96 -15.95 -2.09 -15.68
N GLU A 97 -17.13 -2.14 -16.27
CA GLU A 97 -17.66 -1.08 -17.14
C GLU A 97 -17.85 0.23 -16.36
N ARG A 98 -17.74 0.17 -15.02
CA ARG A 98 -17.95 1.28 -14.11
C ARG A 98 -16.66 1.98 -13.74
N PRO A 99 -16.63 3.31 -13.69
CA PRO A 99 -15.48 4.03 -13.19
C PRO A 99 -15.28 3.75 -11.69
N LEU A 100 -14.01 3.69 -11.27
CA LEU A 100 -13.63 3.42 -9.89
C LEU A 100 -13.43 4.71 -9.10
N ALA A 101 -14.12 4.84 -7.97
CA ALA A 101 -13.90 5.88 -6.98
C ALA A 101 -13.11 5.36 -5.78
N ALA A 102 -12.12 6.12 -5.32
CA ALA A 102 -11.41 5.83 -4.07
C ALA A 102 -12.07 6.57 -2.90
N ILE A 103 -12.25 5.89 -1.77
CA ILE A 103 -12.78 6.48 -0.54
C ILE A 103 -11.82 6.16 0.61
N THR A 104 -11.32 7.18 1.30
CA THR A 104 -10.48 6.96 2.49
C THR A 104 -11.32 6.74 3.74
N THR A 105 -10.84 5.84 4.63
CA THR A 105 -11.60 5.39 5.80
C THR A 105 -10.74 5.18 7.05
N TYR A 106 -11.37 5.39 8.22
CA TYR A 106 -11.00 4.79 9.51
C TYR A 106 -12.19 3.98 10.05
N GLY A 107 -11.96 3.17 11.08
CA GLY A 107 -13.04 2.45 11.76
C GLY A 107 -14.17 3.38 12.22
N VAL A 108 -13.83 4.53 12.81
CA VAL A 108 -14.80 5.54 13.31
C VAL A 108 -15.58 6.25 12.20
N THR A 109 -15.04 6.33 11.00
CA THR A 109 -15.71 6.97 9.83
C THR A 109 -16.46 5.96 8.95
N THR A 110 -16.36 4.66 9.24
CA THR A 110 -16.99 3.58 8.45
C THR A 110 -18.47 3.84 8.13
N PRO A 111 -19.34 4.29 9.07
CA PRO A 111 -20.74 4.53 8.73
C PRO A 111 -20.93 5.60 7.63
N ALA A 112 -20.11 6.65 7.62
CA ALA A 112 -20.15 7.68 6.60
C ALA A 112 -19.61 7.15 5.26
N VAL A 113 -18.49 6.38 5.30
CA VAL A 113 -17.88 5.75 4.13
C VAL A 113 -18.86 4.82 3.43
N LEU A 114 -19.56 3.96 4.17
CA LEU A 114 -20.56 3.06 3.59
C LEU A 114 -21.72 3.78 2.94
N ARG A 115 -22.16 4.90 3.51
CA ARG A 115 -23.20 5.75 2.88
C ARG A 115 -22.69 6.39 1.59
N CYS A 116 -21.46 6.89 1.58
CA CYS A 116 -20.84 7.42 0.37
C CYS A 116 -20.71 6.35 -0.72
N ALA A 117 -20.21 5.16 -0.36
CA ALA A 117 -20.07 4.06 -1.30
C ALA A 117 -21.43 3.66 -1.91
N SER A 118 -22.46 3.48 -1.08
CA SER A 118 -23.82 3.15 -1.58
C SER A 118 -24.37 4.22 -2.50
N ALA A 119 -24.11 5.50 -2.23
CA ALA A 119 -24.54 6.59 -3.09
C ALA A 119 -23.80 6.59 -4.44
N MET A 120 -22.48 6.32 -4.42
CA MET A 120 -21.65 6.20 -5.62
C MET A 120 -22.07 5.00 -6.46
N GLU A 121 -22.30 3.83 -5.83
CA GLU A 121 -22.77 2.62 -6.50
C GLU A 121 -24.13 2.83 -7.19
N ALA A 122 -25.05 3.56 -6.52
CA ALA A 122 -26.35 3.92 -7.11
C ALA A 122 -26.22 4.87 -8.32
N MET A 123 -25.10 5.61 -8.42
CA MET A 123 -24.77 6.45 -9.58
C MET A 123 -23.96 5.70 -10.65
N GLY A 124 -23.71 4.40 -10.48
CA GLY A 124 -23.01 3.57 -11.46
C GLY A 124 -21.49 3.57 -11.30
N TRP A 125 -20.96 3.88 -10.12
CA TRP A 125 -19.54 3.80 -9.81
C TRP A 125 -19.21 2.51 -9.03
N ASP A 126 -18.01 2.01 -9.19
CA ASP A 126 -17.40 1.06 -8.26
C ASP A 126 -16.58 1.81 -7.22
N CYS A 127 -16.46 1.26 -6.02
CA CYS A 127 -15.77 1.92 -4.90
C CYS A 127 -14.65 1.06 -4.32
N ALA A 128 -13.45 1.62 -4.20
CA ALA A 128 -12.34 1.06 -3.44
C ALA A 128 -12.13 1.84 -2.15
N MET A 129 -12.11 1.14 -1.01
CA MET A 129 -11.92 1.75 0.31
C MET A 129 -10.46 1.62 0.74
N PHE A 130 -9.83 2.75 1.07
CA PHE A 130 -8.44 2.83 1.49
C PHE A 130 -8.36 3.19 2.98
N HIS A 131 -7.80 2.31 3.79
CA HIS A 131 -7.57 2.60 5.19
C HIS A 131 -6.45 3.63 5.33
N ALA A 132 -6.78 4.85 5.77
CA ALA A 132 -5.88 6.01 5.79
C ALA A 132 -4.78 5.91 6.87
N VAL A 133 -4.04 4.78 6.86
CA VAL A 133 -2.93 4.43 7.76
C VAL A 133 -1.76 3.97 6.89
N GLY A 134 -1.17 4.89 6.13
CA GLY A 134 -0.07 4.61 5.19
C GLY A 134 -0.50 4.24 3.77
N VAL A 135 -1.75 3.82 3.55
CA VAL A 135 -2.25 3.36 2.24
C VAL A 135 -2.69 4.51 1.33
N GLY A 136 -2.82 5.73 1.88
CA GLY A 136 -3.13 6.91 1.08
C GLY A 136 -2.08 7.22 0.02
N ALA A 137 -0.82 6.91 0.28
CA ALA A 137 0.25 6.99 -0.73
C ALA A 137 0.00 6.05 -1.92
N THR A 138 -0.44 4.82 -1.63
CA THR A 138 -0.84 3.85 -2.67
C THR A 138 -2.02 4.36 -3.48
N MET A 139 -3.03 4.94 -2.82
CA MET A 139 -4.18 5.53 -3.49
C MET A 139 -3.76 6.67 -4.44
N GLU A 140 -2.89 7.58 -4.00
CA GLU A 140 -2.35 8.65 -4.85
C GLU A 140 -1.64 8.11 -6.10
N ASP A 141 -0.84 7.05 -5.94
CA ASP A 141 -0.16 6.42 -7.08
C ASP A 141 -1.13 5.71 -8.02
N LEU A 142 -2.20 5.09 -7.50
CA LEU A 142 -3.26 4.49 -8.32
C LEU A 142 -4.06 5.56 -9.08
N VAL A 143 -4.27 6.74 -8.49
CA VAL A 143 -4.83 7.90 -9.19
C VAL A 143 -3.91 8.31 -10.34
N ARG A 144 -2.60 8.47 -10.09
CA ARG A 144 -1.62 8.83 -11.14
C ARG A 144 -1.48 7.78 -12.23
N SER A 145 -1.73 6.52 -11.93
CA SER A 145 -1.76 5.44 -12.94
C SER A 145 -3.02 5.41 -13.80
N GLY A 146 -4.02 6.24 -13.49
CA GLY A 146 -5.30 6.28 -14.21
C GLY A 146 -6.30 5.19 -13.79
N MET A 147 -6.00 4.39 -12.77
CA MET A 147 -6.92 3.34 -12.29
C MET A 147 -8.10 3.90 -11.48
N ILE A 148 -7.96 5.08 -10.91
CA ILE A 148 -9.00 5.75 -10.11
C ILE A 148 -9.47 6.99 -10.86
N ALA A 149 -10.79 7.13 -11.01
CA ALA A 149 -11.43 8.20 -11.75
C ALA A 149 -12.06 9.31 -10.87
N ALA A 150 -12.18 9.08 -9.56
CA ALA A 150 -12.63 10.08 -8.59
C ALA A 150 -12.12 9.76 -7.19
N VAL A 151 -11.95 10.76 -6.33
CA VAL A 151 -11.48 10.59 -4.96
C VAL A 151 -12.46 11.23 -3.97
N ILE A 152 -12.84 10.49 -2.93
CA ILE A 152 -13.53 10.98 -1.74
C ILE A 152 -12.59 10.80 -0.56
N ASP A 153 -11.76 11.80 -0.28
CA ASP A 153 -10.88 11.80 0.88
C ASP A 153 -11.68 12.13 2.14
N LEU A 154 -12.53 11.17 2.55
CA LEU A 154 -13.43 11.33 3.70
C LEU A 154 -12.62 11.31 5.01
N THR A 155 -11.49 10.62 5.03
CA THR A 155 -10.67 10.43 6.23
C THR A 155 -9.19 10.64 5.90
N PRO A 156 -8.73 11.89 5.70
CA PRO A 156 -7.32 12.17 5.41
C PRO A 156 -6.43 12.15 6.68
N GLY A 157 -6.66 11.22 7.61
CA GLY A 157 -6.01 11.15 8.92
C GLY A 157 -4.49 10.98 8.88
N GLU A 158 -3.93 10.52 7.73
CA GLU A 158 -2.48 10.47 7.53
C GLU A 158 -1.81 11.85 7.62
N LEU A 159 -2.54 12.94 7.33
CA LEU A 159 -2.03 14.31 7.47
C LEU A 159 -1.69 14.60 8.94
N THR A 160 -2.58 14.24 9.86
CA THR A 160 -2.35 14.37 11.31
C THR A 160 -1.22 13.44 11.76
N ASN A 161 -1.22 12.19 11.31
CA ASN A 161 -0.17 11.24 11.63
C ASN A 161 1.20 11.73 11.15
N ASN A 162 1.32 12.32 9.96
CA ASN A 162 2.55 12.91 9.46
C ASN A 162 2.98 14.13 10.30
N LEU A 163 2.05 15.02 10.63
CA LEU A 163 2.32 16.23 11.43
C LEU A 163 2.91 15.89 12.80
N PHE A 164 2.45 14.80 13.42
CA PHE A 164 2.92 14.36 14.73
C PHE A 164 3.98 13.23 14.66
N SER A 165 4.55 12.98 13.49
CA SER A 165 5.59 11.94 13.27
C SER A 165 5.15 10.55 13.75
N SER A 166 3.88 10.24 13.59
CA SER A 166 3.32 8.92 13.87
C SER A 166 3.85 7.87 12.88
N PRO A 167 4.03 6.61 13.29
CA PRO A 167 4.37 5.53 12.37
C PRO A 167 3.25 5.17 11.39
N TYR A 168 2.05 5.69 11.59
CA TYR A 168 0.86 5.41 10.78
C TYR A 168 0.54 6.52 9.76
N GLY A 169 1.51 7.39 9.47
CA GLY A 169 1.46 8.34 8.36
C GLY A 169 1.79 7.68 7.01
N THR A 170 2.04 8.50 6.02
CA THR A 170 2.53 8.02 4.71
C THR A 170 3.91 7.36 4.84
N PRO A 171 4.25 6.38 3.99
CA PRO A 171 5.57 5.76 4.00
C PRO A 171 6.69 6.80 3.87
N ARG A 172 7.73 6.70 4.71
CA ARG A 172 8.83 7.69 4.76
C ARG A 172 9.62 7.84 3.46
N ASN A 173 9.62 6.79 2.65
CA ASN A 173 10.29 6.76 1.34
C ASN A 173 9.35 7.07 0.16
N TRP A 174 8.13 7.53 0.44
CA TRP A 174 7.22 8.02 -0.58
C TRP A 174 7.47 9.52 -0.80
N GLU A 175 7.80 9.88 -2.02
CA GLU A 175 8.16 11.25 -2.40
C GLU A 175 6.94 12.11 -2.78
N GLY A 176 5.74 11.52 -2.79
CA GLY A 176 4.51 12.24 -3.13
C GLY A 176 3.96 13.08 -1.98
N VAL A 177 2.94 13.86 -2.31
CA VAL A 177 2.16 14.66 -1.35
C VAL A 177 0.72 14.19 -1.38
N ARG A 178 0.12 13.98 -0.20
CA ARG A 178 -1.30 13.61 -0.08
C ARG A 178 -2.19 14.75 -0.61
N LEU A 179 -3.34 14.38 -1.17
CA LEU A 179 -4.36 15.27 -1.72
C LEU A 179 -3.95 16.00 -3.01
N THR A 180 -2.93 15.51 -3.73
CA THR A 180 -2.45 16.19 -4.95
C THR A 180 -2.72 15.42 -6.23
N ALA A 181 -2.73 14.09 -6.21
CA ALA A 181 -2.83 13.29 -7.43
C ALA A 181 -4.11 13.56 -8.23
N ALA A 182 -5.24 13.75 -7.55
CA ALA A 182 -6.49 14.04 -8.24
C ALA A 182 -6.43 15.39 -9.00
N SER A 183 -5.85 16.41 -8.38
CA SER A 183 -5.61 17.71 -9.03
C SER A 183 -4.62 17.59 -10.20
N ASP A 184 -3.52 16.84 -10.00
CA ASP A 184 -2.50 16.63 -11.03
C ASP A 184 -3.09 15.92 -12.26
N MET A 185 -4.01 15.00 -12.04
CA MET A 185 -4.68 14.20 -13.09
C MET A 185 -5.98 14.82 -13.61
N GLY A 186 -6.44 15.93 -13.03
CA GLY A 186 -7.67 16.61 -13.44
C GLY A 186 -8.93 15.80 -13.18
N ILE A 187 -8.93 14.92 -12.15
CA ILE A 187 -10.12 14.15 -11.77
C ILE A 187 -10.83 14.76 -10.55
N PRO A 188 -12.15 14.50 -10.37
CA PRO A 188 -12.88 15.02 -9.22
C PRO A 188 -12.33 14.55 -7.88
N GLN A 189 -12.23 15.48 -6.92
CA GLN A 189 -11.88 15.18 -5.53
C GLN A 189 -12.79 15.92 -4.56
N VAL A 190 -13.27 15.20 -3.55
CA VAL A 190 -13.96 15.76 -2.38
C VAL A 190 -13.12 15.48 -1.15
N ILE A 191 -12.83 16.50 -0.36
CA ILE A 191 -12.05 16.40 0.89
C ILE A 191 -12.98 16.70 2.07
N VAL A 192 -13.03 15.77 3.02
CA VAL A 192 -13.80 15.89 4.27
C VAL A 192 -12.80 15.78 5.44
N PRO A 193 -12.88 16.63 6.46
CA PRO A 193 -11.92 16.64 7.57
C PRO A 193 -12.19 15.52 8.59
N GLY A 194 -12.56 14.32 8.12
CA GLY A 194 -12.83 13.17 8.98
C GLY A 194 -11.53 12.58 9.56
N GLY A 195 -11.53 12.31 10.87
CA GLY A 195 -10.41 11.69 11.57
C GLY A 195 -9.15 12.55 11.71
N LEU A 196 -9.20 13.85 11.37
CA LEU A 196 -8.07 14.77 11.56
C LEU A 196 -7.80 15.10 13.04
N ASP A 197 -8.75 14.85 13.91
CA ASP A 197 -8.65 14.95 15.38
C ASP A 197 -7.98 13.72 16.02
N GLN A 198 -7.64 12.71 15.23
CA GLN A 198 -7.08 11.45 15.70
C GLN A 198 -5.63 11.28 15.22
N CYS A 199 -4.72 10.97 16.17
CA CYS A 199 -3.35 10.63 15.88
C CYS A 199 -3.01 9.28 16.53
N ALA A 200 -2.68 8.28 15.72
CA ALA A 200 -2.30 6.97 16.21
C ALA A 200 -0.80 6.89 16.52
N HIS A 201 -0.42 6.41 17.69
CA HIS A 201 0.97 6.25 18.09
C HIS A 201 1.37 4.81 18.46
N GLY A 202 0.43 3.87 18.42
CA GLY A 202 0.65 2.49 18.86
C GLY A 202 0.69 2.37 20.39
N ALA A 203 1.70 1.68 20.92
CA ALA A 203 1.81 1.44 22.36
C ALA A 203 2.04 2.75 23.16
N PHE A 204 1.55 2.79 24.39
CA PHE A 204 1.62 3.97 25.27
C PHE A 204 3.03 4.52 25.47
N ASP A 205 4.04 3.64 25.53
CA ASP A 205 5.45 4.05 25.68
C ASP A 205 5.97 4.84 24.45
N LYS A 206 5.34 4.65 23.29
CA LYS A 206 5.65 5.36 22.03
C LYS A 206 4.97 6.72 21.93
N LEU A 207 4.02 7.02 22.83
CA LEU A 207 3.31 8.28 22.83
C LEU A 207 4.27 9.44 23.14
N PRO A 208 4.24 10.57 22.40
CA PRO A 208 4.99 11.77 22.78
C PRO A 208 4.67 12.23 24.19
N GLN A 209 5.70 12.66 24.95
CA GLN A 209 5.56 12.98 26.39
C GLN A 209 4.43 13.97 26.66
N ARG A 210 4.25 14.98 25.81
CA ARG A 210 3.19 15.99 25.92
C ARG A 210 1.77 15.43 25.95
N PHE A 211 1.55 14.18 25.49
CA PHE A 211 0.25 13.53 25.53
C PHE A 211 0.13 12.49 26.65
N LYS A 212 1.24 12.09 27.27
CA LYS A 212 1.21 11.07 28.33
C LYS A 212 0.56 11.58 29.61
N ASP A 213 0.75 12.85 29.93
CA ASP A 213 0.23 13.46 31.14
C ASP A 213 -1.30 13.69 31.06
N ASP A 214 -1.81 13.89 29.83
CA ASP A 214 -3.23 14.09 29.56
C ASP A 214 -3.96 12.80 29.13
N PHE A 215 -3.23 11.68 29.06
CA PHE A 215 -3.80 10.41 28.58
C PHE A 215 -4.86 9.87 29.55
N ARG A 216 -6.08 9.78 29.08
CA ARG A 216 -7.19 9.12 29.79
C ARG A 216 -7.63 7.90 28.99
N ILE A 217 -7.57 6.73 29.63
CA ILE A 217 -8.18 5.54 29.06
C ILE A 217 -9.70 5.74 29.15
N GLY A 218 -10.32 5.98 27.99
CA GLY A 218 -11.77 5.87 27.89
C GLY A 218 -12.16 4.40 28.05
N VAL A 219 -12.90 4.08 29.09
CA VAL A 219 -13.49 2.77 29.33
C VAL A 219 -14.79 2.67 28.56
#